data_aea4e364cd5ec03bf978ba0c6d696bd6
#
_entry.id   aea4e364cd5ec03bf978ba0c6d696bd6
#
_cell.length_a   1.000
_cell.length_b   1.000
_cell.length_c   1.000
_cell.angle_alpha   90.00
_cell.angle_beta   90.00
_cell.angle_gamma   90.00
#
_symmetry.space_group_name_H-M   'P 1'
#
loop_
_entity.id
_entity.type
_entity.pdbx_description
1 polymer ?
#
loop_
_entity_poly.entity_id
_entity_poly.type
_entity_poly.pdbx_seq_one_letter_code
_entity_poly.pdbx_strand_id
1 'polypeptide(L)'
;ATGGFVPPRPFRVNAGPVHSYVLAAGGKTTYLSEVSAGDKLVVATTDGATREATVGRAKVEPRPCVQVDLQQGGSVFLQQAETVRLAGVAGPLPVTRAQVGDVVLVRPDDKGTHVGQRISVPVDER
;
A
#
# COMPACT_ATOMS: atom_id res chain seq x y z
N ALA A 1 22.09 4.55 1.05
CA ALA A 1 23.25 4.33 0.29
C ALA A 1 24.42 4.41 1.21
N THR A 2 24.88 3.34 1.47
CA THR A 2 25.93 3.31 2.40
C THR A 2 27.16 3.92 1.89
N GLY A 3 27.60 3.93 0.89
CA GLY A 3 28.79 4.62 0.47
C GLY A 3 28.63 6.11 0.28
N GLY A 4 27.44 6.58 0.36
CA GLY A 4 27.19 7.99 0.23
C GLY A 4 27.44 8.58 -1.12
N PHE A 5 27.90 7.81 -2.06
CA PHE A 5 28.22 8.34 -3.37
C PHE A 5 27.24 7.93 -4.45
N VAL A 6 26.35 7.02 -4.14
CA VAL A 6 25.28 6.68 -5.06
C VAL A 6 24.19 7.73 -4.85
N PRO A 7 23.82 8.49 -5.87
CA PRO A 7 22.74 9.46 -5.70
C PRO A 7 21.48 8.77 -5.25
N PRO A 8 20.70 9.39 -4.36
CA PRO A 8 19.42 8.84 -3.99
C PRO A 8 18.56 8.66 -5.24
N ARG A 9 17.95 7.52 -5.37
CA ARG A 9 17.03 7.28 -6.47
C ARG A 9 15.63 7.23 -5.93
N PRO A 10 14.70 7.95 -6.55
CA PRO A 10 13.31 7.77 -6.18
C PRO A 10 12.89 6.35 -6.53
N PHE A 11 12.21 5.69 -5.64
CA PHE A 11 11.59 4.43 -6.01
C PHE A 11 10.13 4.68 -6.35
N ARG A 12 9.59 3.78 -7.13
CA ARG A 12 8.22 3.88 -7.62
C ARG A 12 7.40 2.81 -6.96
N VAL A 13 6.24 3.19 -6.48
CA VAL A 13 5.30 2.24 -5.90
C VAL A 13 3.95 2.44 -6.54
N ASN A 14 3.20 1.36 -6.63
CA ASN A 14 1.80 1.44 -6.99
C ASN A 14 1.03 1.78 -5.73
N ALA A 15 0.42 2.96 -5.72
CA ALA A 15 -0.25 3.44 -4.52
C ALA A 15 -1.72 3.06 -4.48
N GLY A 16 -2.30 2.69 -5.61
CA GLY A 16 -3.69 2.28 -5.67
C GLY A 16 -4.48 3.06 -6.69
N PRO A 17 -5.79 2.80 -6.79
CA PRO A 17 -6.65 3.53 -7.72
C PRO A 17 -6.86 4.96 -7.26
N VAL A 18 -7.16 5.84 -8.21
CA VAL A 18 -7.24 7.28 -7.94
C VAL A 18 -8.36 7.66 -6.99
N HIS A 19 -9.39 6.84 -6.89
CA HIS A 19 -10.51 7.10 -5.99
C HIS A 19 -10.29 6.60 -4.56
N SER A 20 -9.18 5.94 -4.31
CA SER A 20 -8.78 5.55 -2.96
C SER A 20 -7.98 6.67 -2.33
N TYR A 21 -7.78 6.58 -1.01
CA TYR A 21 -7.00 7.58 -0.31
C TYR A 21 -5.84 6.93 0.43
N VAL A 22 -4.90 7.76 0.79
CA VAL A 22 -3.65 7.34 1.41
C VAL A 22 -3.43 8.21 2.64
N LEU A 23 -2.68 7.69 3.60
CA LEU A 23 -2.32 8.46 4.79
C LEU A 23 -1.32 9.55 4.42
N ALA A 24 -1.59 10.74 4.88
CA ALA A 24 -0.73 11.90 4.67
C ALA A 24 -0.18 12.37 6.01
N ALA A 25 0.82 13.22 5.95
CA ALA A 25 1.45 13.77 7.14
C ALA A 25 0.42 14.49 8.01
N GLY A 26 0.63 14.45 9.33
CA GLY A 26 -0.25 15.13 10.27
C GLY A 26 -1.52 14.36 10.59
N GLY A 27 -1.55 13.06 10.33
CA GLY A 27 -2.71 12.23 10.64
C GLY A 27 -3.88 12.42 9.68
N LYS A 28 -3.65 13.02 8.54
CA LYS A 28 -4.67 13.29 7.54
C LYS A 28 -4.71 12.20 6.50
N THR A 29 -5.76 12.20 5.69
CA THR A 29 -5.83 11.37 4.49
C THR A 29 -5.98 12.29 3.28
N THR A 30 -5.52 11.80 2.14
CA THR A 30 -5.70 12.50 0.89
C THR A 30 -6.05 11.50 -0.21
N TYR A 31 -6.91 11.90 -1.12
CA TYR A 31 -7.23 11.04 -2.25
C TYR A 31 -6.03 10.94 -3.17
N LEU A 32 -5.81 9.74 -3.71
CA LEU A 32 -4.68 9.54 -4.61
C LEU A 32 -4.77 10.43 -5.85
N SER A 33 -6.00 10.73 -6.29
CA SER A 33 -6.18 11.66 -7.41
C SER A 33 -5.67 13.06 -7.13
N GLU A 34 -5.49 13.42 -5.86
CA GLU A 34 -5.07 14.76 -5.45
C GLU A 34 -3.60 14.83 -5.05
N VAL A 35 -2.91 13.71 -5.08
CA VAL A 35 -1.50 13.68 -4.69
C VAL A 35 -0.65 14.31 -5.78
N SER A 36 0.26 15.16 -5.38
CA SER A 36 1.16 15.83 -6.31
C SER A 36 2.56 15.92 -5.72
N ALA A 37 3.52 16.29 -6.56
CA ALA A 37 4.90 16.44 -6.14
C ALA A 37 4.99 17.43 -4.97
N GLY A 38 5.80 17.08 -3.98
CA GLY A 38 5.97 17.88 -2.78
C GLY A 38 5.09 17.47 -1.63
N ASP A 39 4.03 16.72 -1.88
CA ASP A 39 3.18 16.24 -0.79
C ASP A 39 3.93 15.25 0.09
N LYS A 40 3.59 15.23 1.37
CA LYS A 40 4.19 14.29 2.31
C LYS A 40 3.19 13.23 2.68
N LEU A 41 3.57 12.00 2.42
CA LEU A 41 2.76 10.83 2.71
C LEU A 41 3.42 9.99 3.79
N VAL A 42 2.65 9.10 4.39
CA VAL A 42 3.12 8.24 5.46
C VAL A 42 3.44 6.86 4.89
N VAL A 43 4.63 6.37 5.21
CA VAL A 43 5.05 5.01 4.90
C VAL A 43 5.10 4.24 6.21
N ALA A 44 4.44 3.09 6.25
CA ALA A 44 4.41 2.23 7.41
C ALA A 44 5.24 0.98 7.14
N THR A 45 5.99 0.56 8.14
CA THR A 45 6.73 -0.70 8.09
C THR A 45 5.91 -1.80 8.75
N THR A 46 6.34 -3.04 8.56
CA THR A 46 5.57 -4.20 9.05
C THR A 46 5.54 -4.28 10.57
N ASP A 47 6.43 -3.59 11.26
CA ASP A 47 6.41 -3.53 12.73
C ASP A 47 5.53 -2.39 13.25
N GLY A 48 4.86 -1.66 12.37
CA GLY A 48 3.97 -0.58 12.76
C GLY A 48 4.61 0.78 12.83
N ALA A 49 5.92 0.87 12.65
CA ALA A 49 6.61 2.17 12.64
C ALA A 49 6.24 2.94 11.37
N THR A 50 6.26 4.26 11.45
CA THR A 50 5.93 5.11 10.33
C THR A 50 7.01 6.16 10.11
N ARG A 51 7.10 6.60 8.87
CA ARG A 51 7.92 7.75 8.50
C ARG A 51 7.23 8.52 7.40
N GLU A 52 7.63 9.76 7.23
CA GLU A 52 7.12 10.57 6.12
C GLU A 52 8.01 10.42 4.91
N ALA A 53 7.41 10.45 3.75
CA ALA A 53 8.11 10.45 2.48
C ALA A 53 7.52 11.54 1.61
N THR A 54 8.38 12.24 0.90
CA THR A 54 7.96 13.31 0.01
C THR A 54 7.73 12.75 -1.40
N VAL A 55 6.60 13.11 -1.97
CA VAL A 55 6.24 12.67 -3.32
C VAL A 55 7.11 13.44 -4.31
N GLY A 56 7.87 12.73 -5.11
CA GLY A 56 8.63 13.33 -6.18
C GLY A 56 7.81 13.54 -7.43
N ARG A 57 6.97 12.56 -7.76
CA ARG A 57 6.11 12.62 -8.92
C ARG A 57 4.96 11.64 -8.75
N ALA A 58 3.79 12.04 -9.17
CA ALA A 58 2.64 11.16 -9.22
C ALA A 58 2.26 10.93 -10.67
N LYS A 59 1.98 9.69 -11.02
CA LYS A 59 1.60 9.31 -12.38
C LYS A 59 0.34 8.48 -12.32
N VAL A 60 -0.61 8.79 -13.18
CA VAL A 60 -1.88 8.06 -13.27
C VAL A 60 -1.91 7.33 -14.60
N GLU A 61 -2.15 6.02 -14.54
CA GLU A 61 -2.24 5.19 -15.75
C GLU A 61 -3.40 4.21 -15.58
N PRO A 62 -4.14 3.92 -16.66
CA PRO A 62 -5.11 2.83 -16.63
C PRO A 62 -4.39 1.49 -16.50
N ARG A 63 -4.78 0.70 -15.51
CA ARG A 63 -4.22 -0.63 -15.26
C ARG A 63 -5.30 -1.54 -14.71
N PRO A 64 -5.27 -2.83 -15.01
CA PRO A 64 -6.17 -3.75 -14.34
C PRO A 64 -5.86 -3.81 -12.86
N CYS A 65 -6.91 -3.84 -12.05
CA CYS A 65 -6.79 -3.88 -10.60
C CYS A 65 -7.57 -5.06 -10.04
N VAL A 66 -7.18 -5.48 -8.85
CA VAL A 66 -7.92 -6.47 -8.08
C VAL A 66 -8.41 -5.83 -6.80
N GLN A 67 -9.55 -6.30 -6.34
CA GLN A 67 -10.06 -5.93 -5.03
C GLN A 67 -9.81 -7.08 -4.06
N VAL A 68 -9.23 -6.76 -2.93
CA VAL A 68 -9.01 -7.71 -1.84
C VAL A 68 -9.87 -7.29 -0.68
N ASP A 69 -10.82 -8.14 -0.30
CA ASP A 69 -11.68 -7.89 0.84
C ASP A 69 -11.14 -8.64 2.05
N LEU A 70 -11.17 -8.00 3.20
CA LEU A 70 -10.66 -8.57 4.44
C LEU A 70 -11.79 -9.12 5.28
N GLN A 71 -11.51 -10.18 6.01
CA GLN A 71 -12.54 -10.90 6.77
C GLN A 71 -13.20 -10.02 7.82
N GLN A 72 -12.47 -9.13 8.43
CA GLN A 72 -12.99 -8.26 9.49
C GLN A 72 -13.49 -6.93 8.96
N GLY A 73 -13.61 -6.80 7.67
CA GLY A 73 -14.08 -5.58 7.03
C GLY A 73 -12.95 -4.80 6.38
N GLY A 74 -13.33 -3.99 5.43
CA GLY A 74 -12.38 -3.22 4.66
C GLY A 74 -11.93 -3.91 3.40
N SER A 75 -11.55 -3.11 2.44
CA SER A 75 -11.09 -3.59 1.13
C SER A 75 -9.90 -2.77 0.70
N VAL A 76 -9.06 -3.37 -0.12
CA VAL A 76 -7.97 -2.66 -0.76
C VAL A 76 -7.98 -3.01 -2.24
N PHE A 77 -7.70 -2.01 -3.07
CA PHE A 77 -7.60 -2.15 -4.51
C PHE A 77 -6.15 -2.03 -4.91
N LEU A 78 -5.67 -2.97 -5.69
CA LEU A 78 -4.26 -3.04 -6.05
C LEU A 78 -4.13 -3.33 -7.54
N GLN A 79 -3.08 -2.83 -8.15
CA GLN A 79 -2.79 -3.20 -9.52
C GLN A 79 -2.49 -4.70 -9.59
N GLN A 80 -3.01 -5.34 -10.61
CA GLN A 80 -2.73 -6.76 -10.83
C GLN A 80 -1.37 -6.90 -11.53
N ALA A 81 -0.34 -7.08 -10.72
CA ALA A 81 1.02 -7.25 -11.22
C ALA A 81 1.83 -8.02 -10.20
N GLU A 82 2.81 -8.79 -10.67
CA GLU A 82 3.66 -9.61 -9.81
C GLU A 82 4.48 -8.78 -8.81
N THR A 83 4.77 -7.56 -9.17
CA THR A 83 5.57 -6.68 -8.31
C THR A 83 4.74 -5.96 -7.25
N VAL A 84 3.42 -6.03 -7.33
CA VAL A 84 2.54 -5.44 -6.32
C VAL A 84 2.26 -6.50 -5.26
N ARG A 85 2.61 -6.20 -4.02
CA ARG A 85 2.56 -7.19 -2.95
C ARG A 85 1.83 -6.65 -1.75
N LEU A 86 1.12 -7.56 -1.11
CA LEU A 86 0.55 -7.32 0.21
C LEU A 86 1.59 -7.66 1.27
N ALA A 87 1.48 -7.04 2.42
CA ALA A 87 2.32 -7.38 3.55
C ALA A 87 1.75 -8.63 4.21
N GLY A 88 2.25 -9.79 3.84
CA GLY A 88 1.82 -11.05 4.43
C GLY A 88 2.55 -11.33 5.73
N VAL A 89 1.95 -12.14 6.59
CA VAL A 89 2.59 -12.50 7.87
C VAL A 89 3.84 -13.34 7.65
N ALA A 90 3.92 -14.05 6.54
CA ALA A 90 5.08 -14.87 6.21
C ALA A 90 6.03 -14.16 5.23
N GLY A 91 5.81 -12.88 4.96
CA GLY A 91 6.60 -12.10 4.03
C GLY A 91 5.76 -11.49 2.93
N PRO A 92 6.38 -10.77 2.00
CA PRO A 92 5.62 -10.14 0.92
C PRO A 92 4.83 -11.17 0.12
N LEU A 93 3.57 -10.86 -0.15
CA LEU A 93 2.65 -11.76 -0.86
C LEU A 93 2.23 -11.08 -2.17
N PRO A 94 2.72 -11.56 -3.33
CA PRO A 94 2.30 -10.99 -4.60
C PRO A 94 0.78 -11.07 -4.75
N VAL A 95 0.18 -9.98 -5.22
CA VAL A 95 -1.28 -9.93 -5.34
C VAL A 95 -1.79 -10.98 -6.33
N THR A 96 -0.97 -11.36 -7.30
CA THR A 96 -1.35 -12.39 -8.28
C THR A 96 -1.41 -13.79 -7.68
N ARG A 97 -0.88 -13.98 -6.48
CA ARG A 97 -0.86 -15.28 -5.80
C ARG A 97 -1.71 -15.30 -4.54
N ALA A 98 -2.31 -14.18 -4.19
CA ALA A 98 -3.13 -14.10 -2.98
C ALA A 98 -4.39 -14.96 -3.14
N GLN A 99 -4.76 -15.66 -2.08
CA GLN A 99 -5.91 -16.55 -2.04
C GLN A 99 -6.72 -16.30 -0.80
N VAL A 100 -7.97 -16.69 -0.84
CA VAL A 100 -8.84 -16.67 0.33
C VAL A 100 -8.21 -17.49 1.44
N GLY A 101 -8.16 -16.92 2.61
CA GLY A 101 -7.54 -17.56 3.77
C GLY A 101 -6.11 -17.10 4.04
N ASP A 102 -5.45 -16.50 3.07
CA ASP A 102 -4.13 -15.92 3.32
C ASP A 102 -4.26 -14.80 4.36
N VAL A 103 -3.26 -14.68 5.22
CA VAL A 103 -3.27 -13.70 6.30
C VAL A 103 -2.34 -12.56 5.93
N VAL A 104 -2.87 -11.34 6.00
CA VAL A 104 -2.12 -10.13 5.70
C VAL A 104 -2.10 -9.22 6.92
N LEU A 105 -1.11 -8.35 6.96
CA LEU A 105 -0.97 -7.39 8.05
C LEU A 105 -1.80 -6.15 7.73
N VAL A 106 -2.53 -5.70 8.73
CA VAL A 106 -3.37 -4.50 8.62
C VAL A 106 -3.00 -3.57 9.76
N ARG A 107 -2.88 -2.29 9.46
CA ARG A 107 -2.59 -1.29 10.47
C ARG A 107 -3.90 -0.70 10.97
N PRO A 108 -4.21 -0.86 12.26
CA PRO A 108 -5.40 -0.21 12.82
C PRO A 108 -5.26 1.31 12.78
N ASP A 109 -6.40 2.00 12.66
CA ASP A 109 -6.42 3.43 12.42
C ASP A 109 -5.65 4.24 13.45
N ASP A 110 -5.74 3.88 14.73
CA ASP A 110 -5.23 4.73 15.78
C ASP A 110 -4.17 4.07 16.65
N LYS A 111 -3.72 2.87 16.32
CA LYS A 111 -2.82 2.14 17.21
C LYS A 111 -1.41 2.00 16.69
N GLY A 112 -1.17 2.16 15.44
CA GLY A 112 0.16 2.14 14.91
C GLY A 112 0.81 0.78 14.79
N THR A 113 0.16 -0.31 15.19
CA THR A 113 0.70 -1.65 15.05
C THR A 113 -0.10 -2.42 14.01
N HIS A 114 0.58 -3.32 13.32
CA HIS A 114 -0.08 -4.17 12.34
C HIS A 114 -0.66 -5.40 13.01
N VAL A 115 -1.85 -5.79 12.60
CA VAL A 115 -2.49 -7.04 13.01
C VAL A 115 -2.81 -7.84 11.76
N GLY A 116 -2.80 -9.16 11.91
CA GLY A 116 -3.12 -10.04 10.79
C GLY A 116 -4.61 -10.13 10.54
N GLN A 117 -4.99 -10.12 9.29
CA GLN A 117 -6.35 -10.39 8.87
C GLN A 117 -6.35 -11.35 7.70
N ARG A 118 -7.41 -12.14 7.60
CA ARG A 118 -7.55 -13.08 6.48
C ARG A 118 -8.28 -12.43 5.33
N ILE A 119 -7.89 -12.82 4.15
CA ILE A 119 -8.63 -12.48 2.93
C ILE A 119 -9.91 -13.30 2.95
N SER A 120 -11.06 -12.63 2.87
CA SER A 120 -12.35 -13.25 3.11
C SER A 120 -13.08 -13.68 1.84
N VAL A 121 -12.71 -13.13 0.70
CA VAL A 121 -13.34 -13.46 -0.59
C VAL A 121 -12.27 -13.63 -1.63
N PRO A 122 -12.58 -14.25 -2.77
CA PRO A 122 -11.61 -14.36 -3.85
C PRO A 122 -11.11 -13.00 -4.29
N VAL A 123 -9.86 -12.96 -4.75
CA VAL A 123 -9.28 -11.75 -5.32
C VAL A 123 -9.87 -11.59 -6.73
N ASP A 124 -10.55 -10.48 -6.95
CA ASP A 124 -11.23 -10.21 -8.22
C ASP A 124 -10.52 -9.10 -8.99
N GLU A 125 -10.47 -9.28 -10.30
CA GLU A 125 -9.96 -8.24 -11.19
C GLU A 125 -11.03 -7.18 -11.42
N ARG A 126 -10.62 -5.91 -11.39
CA ARG A 126 -11.54 -4.78 -11.57
C ARG A 126 -11.21 -3.96 -12.80
#